data_9ad12c5b05d5f5cf1ed0bbaaeeaf4194
#
_entry.id   9ad12c5b05d5f5cf1ed0bbaaeeaf4194
#
_cell.length_a   1.000
_cell.length_b   1.000
_cell.length_c   1.000
_cell.angle_alpha   90.00
_cell.angle_beta   90.00
_cell.angle_gamma   90.00
#
_symmetry.space_group_name_H-M   'P 1'
#
loop_
_entity.id
_entity.type
_entity.pdbx_description
1 polymer ?
#
loop_
_entity_poly.entity_id
_entity_poly.type
_entity_poly.pdbx_seq_one_letter_code
_entity_poly.pdbx_strand_id
1 'polypeptide(L)'
;MKKIIMVSGGFDPPHIGHIRMFKEASKWGKVIVALNSDEWLMRKKGYVFMTLKERLEIITEFASVDYVMSFDDADGTACDAIVSMKPDAFANGGDRKKDNTPEMEMCDELGIQM
;
A
#
# COMPACT_ATOMS: atom_id res chain seq x y z
N MET A 1 -2.81 -6.78 -21.81
CA MET A 1 -3.19 -5.94 -20.67
C MET A 1 -2.22 -6.19 -19.52
N LYS A 2 -1.71 -5.13 -18.93
CA LYS A 2 -0.79 -5.29 -17.81
C LYS A 2 -1.53 -5.68 -16.54
N LYS A 3 -0.91 -6.53 -15.75
CA LYS A 3 -1.42 -6.84 -14.42
C LYS A 3 -1.24 -5.65 -13.50
N ILE A 4 -2.00 -5.64 -12.43
CA ILE A 4 -1.94 -4.57 -11.42
C ILE A 4 -1.46 -5.18 -10.12
N ILE A 5 -0.42 -4.59 -9.55
CA ILE A 5 0.04 -4.94 -8.21
C ILE A 5 -0.21 -3.74 -7.29
N MET A 6 -0.87 -3.99 -6.17
CA MET A 6 -1.12 -2.97 -5.15
C MET A 6 -0.15 -3.18 -4.00
N VAL A 7 0.46 -2.09 -3.55
CA VAL A 7 1.33 -2.09 -2.37
C VAL A 7 0.72 -1.14 -1.36
N SER A 8 0.45 -1.62 -0.16
CA SER A 8 -0.10 -0.77 0.90
C SER A 8 0.93 -0.49 1.98
N GLY A 9 0.77 0.62 2.66
CA GLY A 9 1.64 0.96 3.78
C GLY A 9 1.52 2.41 4.19
N GLY A 10 2.21 2.76 5.26
CA GLY A 10 2.24 4.13 5.76
C GLY A 10 3.21 5.00 5.00
N PHE A 11 4.41 4.46 4.72
CA PHE A 11 5.48 5.19 4.04
C PHE A 11 5.75 6.55 4.69
N ASP A 12 5.99 6.51 5.97
CA ASP A 12 6.15 7.72 6.79
C ASP A 12 7.48 7.70 7.54
N PRO A 13 8.57 8.14 6.91
CA PRO A 13 8.66 8.70 5.56
C PRO A 13 8.90 7.65 4.49
N PRO A 14 8.65 7.97 3.21
CA PRO A 14 9.13 7.14 2.11
C PRO A 14 10.67 7.20 2.08
N HIS A 15 11.31 6.10 1.71
CA HIS A 15 12.77 6.06 1.66
C HIS A 15 13.24 5.16 0.52
N ILE A 16 14.57 5.03 0.38
CA ILE A 16 15.15 4.33 -0.76
C ILE A 16 14.70 2.86 -0.85
N GLY A 17 14.45 2.23 0.30
CA GLY A 17 13.93 0.86 0.30
C GLY A 17 12.57 0.75 -0.36
N HIS A 18 11.73 1.77 -0.15
CA HIS A 18 10.41 1.81 -0.79
C HIS A 18 10.54 2.01 -2.30
N ILE A 19 11.44 2.89 -2.74
CA ILE A 19 11.68 3.11 -4.16
C ILE A 19 12.12 1.82 -4.84
N ARG A 20 13.01 1.07 -4.20
CA ARG A 20 13.49 -0.21 -4.73
C ARG A 20 12.39 -1.24 -4.81
N MET A 21 11.53 -1.27 -3.79
CA MET A 21 10.37 -2.18 -3.77
C MET A 21 9.41 -1.87 -4.91
N PHE A 22 9.09 -0.58 -5.12
CA PHE A 22 8.19 -0.18 -6.20
C PHE A 22 8.81 -0.48 -7.56
N LYS A 23 10.12 -0.31 -7.70
CA LYS A 23 10.82 -0.62 -8.94
C LYS A 23 10.75 -2.11 -9.27
N GLU A 24 10.91 -2.97 -8.26
CA GLU A 24 10.75 -4.41 -8.44
C GLU A 24 9.32 -4.75 -8.83
N ALA A 25 8.36 -4.18 -8.13
CA ALA A 25 6.95 -4.42 -8.43
C ALA A 25 6.59 -3.99 -9.85
N SER A 26 7.19 -2.90 -10.34
CA SER A 26 6.90 -2.38 -11.68
C SER A 26 7.31 -3.34 -12.79
N LYS A 27 8.24 -4.24 -12.52
CA LYS A 27 8.62 -5.28 -13.48
C LYS A 27 7.52 -6.31 -13.66
N TRP A 28 6.67 -6.44 -12.63
CA TRP A 28 5.58 -7.41 -12.63
C TRP A 28 4.31 -6.85 -13.28
N GLY A 29 4.05 -5.57 -13.10
CA GLY A 29 2.86 -4.92 -13.64
C GLY A 29 2.79 -3.46 -13.25
N LYS A 30 1.60 -2.87 -13.40
CA LYS A 30 1.35 -1.50 -12.95
C LYS A 30 1.30 -1.45 -11.44
N VAL A 31 1.94 -0.45 -10.86
CA VAL A 31 2.05 -0.31 -9.41
C VAL A 31 1.06 0.72 -8.90
N ILE A 32 0.17 0.27 -8.02
CA ILE A 32 -0.73 1.15 -7.29
C ILE A 32 -0.27 1.16 -5.84
N VAL A 33 -0.05 2.34 -5.29
CA VAL A 33 0.32 2.48 -3.88
C VAL A 33 -0.87 2.97 -3.10
N ALA A 34 -1.29 2.20 -2.10
CA ALA A 34 -2.40 2.53 -1.22
C ALA A 34 -1.85 2.98 0.12
N LEU A 35 -2.08 4.23 0.48
CA LEU A 35 -1.49 4.84 1.67
C LEU A 35 -2.43 4.80 2.86
N ASN A 36 -1.89 4.44 4.00
CA ASN A 36 -2.61 4.49 5.27
C ASN A 36 -2.85 5.94 5.70
N SER A 37 -3.94 6.14 6.43
CA SER A 37 -4.32 7.45 6.95
C SER A 37 -3.38 7.94 8.05
N ASP A 38 -3.48 9.24 8.36
CA ASP A 38 -2.76 9.80 9.50
C ASP A 38 -3.27 9.18 10.81
N GLU A 39 -4.55 8.91 10.91
CA GLU A 39 -5.13 8.26 12.09
C GLU A 39 -4.53 6.88 12.32
N TRP A 40 -4.33 6.12 11.25
CA TRP A 40 -3.69 4.81 11.33
C TRP A 40 -2.26 4.93 11.86
N LEU A 41 -1.50 5.92 11.35
CA LEU A 41 -0.14 6.17 11.82
C LEU A 41 -0.11 6.53 13.29
N MET A 42 -1.05 7.35 13.75
CA MET A 42 -1.15 7.70 15.17
C MET A 42 -1.38 6.47 16.04
N ARG A 43 -2.27 5.57 15.61
CA ARG A 43 -2.51 4.34 16.35
C ARG A 43 -1.30 3.42 16.33
N LYS A 44 -0.59 3.36 15.20
CA LYS A 44 0.53 2.45 15.02
C LYS A 44 1.81 2.92 15.69
N LYS A 45 2.16 4.19 15.53
CA LYS A 45 3.44 4.74 15.96
C LYS A 45 3.32 5.78 17.07
N GLY A 46 2.16 6.36 17.25
CA GLY A 46 1.96 7.44 18.19
C GLY A 46 2.29 8.83 17.64
N TYR A 47 2.65 8.92 16.36
CA TYR A 47 2.94 10.23 15.73
C TYR A 47 2.84 10.10 14.22
N VAL A 48 2.70 11.26 13.55
CA VAL A 48 2.72 11.35 12.08
C VAL A 48 3.93 12.19 11.71
N PHE A 49 4.88 11.62 10.98
CA PHE A 49 6.04 12.35 10.51
C PHE A 49 5.69 13.23 9.31
N MET A 50 5.01 12.63 8.32
CA MET A 50 4.50 13.34 7.15
C MET A 50 3.00 13.11 7.03
N THR A 51 2.24 14.18 6.80
CA THR A 51 0.80 14.05 6.60
C THR A 51 0.49 13.24 5.35
N LEU A 52 -0.73 12.71 5.28
CA LEU A 52 -1.16 11.95 4.11
C LEU A 52 -0.98 12.76 2.83
N LYS A 53 -1.32 14.04 2.87
CA LYS A 53 -1.17 14.91 1.70
C LYS A 53 0.27 14.94 1.22
N GLU A 54 1.23 15.09 2.12
CA GLU A 54 2.64 15.12 1.77
C GLU A 54 3.11 13.78 1.22
N ARG A 55 2.70 12.69 1.86
CA ARG A 55 3.08 11.36 1.40
C ARG A 55 2.54 11.07 0.02
N LEU A 56 1.29 11.46 -0.24
CA LEU A 56 0.70 11.31 -1.58
C LEU A 56 1.49 12.08 -2.62
N GLU A 57 1.83 13.33 -2.33
CA GLU A 57 2.56 14.17 -3.29
C GLU A 57 3.94 13.59 -3.61
N ILE A 58 4.66 13.12 -2.60
CA ILE A 58 6.00 12.59 -2.79
C ILE A 58 5.95 11.30 -3.61
N ILE A 59 5.10 10.36 -3.23
CA ILE A 59 5.07 9.06 -3.87
C ILE A 59 4.53 9.14 -5.29
N THR A 60 3.64 10.10 -5.56
CA THR A 60 3.15 10.33 -6.91
C THR A 60 4.28 10.63 -7.89
N GLU A 61 5.37 11.23 -7.42
CA GLU A 61 6.50 11.58 -8.27
C GLU A 61 7.49 10.43 -8.48
N PHE A 62 7.27 9.28 -7.86
CA PHE A 62 8.16 8.13 -8.05
C PHE A 62 7.91 7.51 -9.43
N ALA A 63 9.00 7.37 -10.22
CA ALA A 63 8.90 6.90 -11.61
C ALA A 63 8.25 5.52 -11.73
N SER A 64 8.43 4.66 -10.74
CA SER A 64 7.91 3.28 -10.78
C SER A 64 6.46 3.16 -10.33
N VAL A 65 5.85 4.24 -9.86
CA VAL A 65 4.49 4.22 -9.33
C VAL A 65 3.55 4.79 -10.38
N ASP A 66 2.50 4.03 -10.70
CA ASP A 66 1.52 4.44 -11.71
C ASP A 66 0.34 5.19 -11.10
N TYR A 67 -0.02 4.86 -9.86
CA TYR A 67 -1.18 5.48 -9.22
C TYR A 67 -1.03 5.43 -7.71
N VAL A 68 -1.44 6.48 -7.04
CA VAL A 68 -1.39 6.57 -5.57
C VAL A 68 -2.79 6.87 -5.06
N MET A 69 -3.20 6.18 -4.00
CA MET A 69 -4.52 6.36 -3.43
C MET A 69 -4.49 6.25 -1.91
N SER A 70 -5.50 6.79 -1.27
CA SER A 70 -5.76 6.55 0.14
C SER A 70 -7.01 5.66 0.25
N PHE A 71 -7.26 5.13 1.43
CA PHE A 71 -8.39 4.24 1.64
C PHE A 71 -8.85 4.32 3.10
N ASP A 72 -10.04 3.78 3.36
CA ASP A 72 -10.57 3.71 4.72
C ASP A 72 -9.87 2.56 5.47
N ASP A 73 -9.05 2.91 6.45
CA ASP A 73 -8.32 1.94 7.26
C ASP A 73 -8.76 1.99 8.72
N ALA A 74 -10.00 2.41 8.97
CA ALA A 74 -10.52 2.50 10.34
C ALA A 74 -10.51 1.15 11.04
N ASP A 75 -10.65 0.05 10.30
CA ASP A 75 -10.58 -1.30 10.83
C ASP A 75 -9.14 -1.82 11.04
N GLY A 76 -8.15 -0.99 10.72
CA GLY A 76 -6.74 -1.35 10.85
C GLY A 76 -6.19 -2.18 9.72
N THR A 77 -6.95 -2.41 8.64
CA THR A 77 -6.54 -3.28 7.53
C THR A 77 -6.56 -2.55 6.20
N ALA A 78 -5.96 -3.15 5.19
CA ALA A 78 -5.98 -2.66 3.82
C ALA A 78 -7.12 -3.26 3.00
N CYS A 79 -8.04 -3.97 3.64
CA CYS A 79 -9.10 -4.69 2.93
C CYS A 79 -9.97 -3.77 2.08
N ASP A 80 -10.27 -2.56 2.56
CA ASP A 80 -11.06 -1.60 1.79
C ASP A 80 -10.42 -1.30 0.43
N ALA A 81 -9.10 -1.08 0.42
CA ALA A 81 -8.39 -0.81 -0.81
C ALA A 81 -8.41 -2.02 -1.74
N ILE A 82 -8.23 -3.21 -1.19
CA ILE A 82 -8.22 -4.45 -1.97
C ILE A 82 -9.57 -4.66 -2.63
N VAL A 83 -10.66 -4.47 -1.90
CA VAL A 83 -12.01 -4.62 -2.43
C VAL A 83 -12.30 -3.58 -3.52
N SER A 84 -11.88 -2.34 -3.28
CA SER A 84 -12.12 -1.23 -4.22
C SER A 84 -11.41 -1.43 -5.55
N MET A 85 -10.13 -1.83 -5.49
CA MET A 85 -9.29 -1.87 -6.69
C MET A 85 -9.19 -3.25 -7.32
N LYS A 86 -9.40 -4.30 -6.55
CA LYS A 86 -9.31 -5.69 -7.01
C LYS A 86 -8.06 -5.91 -7.87
N PRO A 87 -6.86 -5.66 -7.29
CA PRO A 87 -5.64 -5.85 -8.06
C PRO A 87 -5.38 -7.32 -8.36
N ASP A 88 -4.45 -7.58 -9.27
CA ASP A 88 -4.05 -8.96 -9.56
C ASP A 88 -3.16 -9.53 -8.46
N ALA A 89 -2.40 -8.65 -7.80
CA ALA A 89 -1.55 -9.04 -6.68
C ALA A 89 -1.54 -7.94 -5.63
N PHE A 90 -1.28 -8.33 -4.40
CA PHE A 90 -1.22 -7.41 -3.27
C PHE A 90 0.04 -7.69 -2.45
N ALA A 91 0.73 -6.63 -2.05
CA ALA A 91 1.87 -6.71 -1.15
C ALA A 91 1.73 -5.66 -0.06
N ASN A 92 2.16 -6.02 1.15
CA ASN A 92 2.17 -5.08 2.25
C ASN A 92 3.58 -4.49 2.35
N GLY A 93 3.68 -3.17 2.22
CA GLY A 93 4.95 -2.47 2.24
C GLY A 93 5.49 -2.20 3.63
N GLY A 94 4.78 -2.63 4.67
CA GLY A 94 5.19 -2.42 6.04
C GLY A 94 5.97 -3.59 6.62
N ASP A 95 5.81 -3.78 7.91
CA ASP A 95 6.50 -4.83 8.65
C ASP A 95 5.94 -6.21 8.29
N ARG A 96 6.77 -7.05 7.69
CA ARG A 96 6.37 -8.39 7.27
C ARG A 96 6.13 -9.34 8.44
N LYS A 97 6.59 -8.99 9.61
CA LYS A 97 6.38 -9.80 10.81
C LYS A 97 4.98 -9.65 11.37
N LYS A 98 4.27 -8.62 10.95
CA LYS A 98 2.91 -8.40 11.41
C LYS A 98 1.98 -9.43 10.79
N ASP A 99 0.91 -9.70 11.53
CA ASP A 99 -0.12 -10.59 11.08
C ASP A 99 -0.95 -9.90 9.99
N ASN A 100 -0.89 -10.41 8.77
CA ASN A 100 -1.64 -9.89 7.63
C ASN A 100 -2.90 -10.71 7.37
N THR A 101 -3.40 -11.43 8.37
CA THR A 101 -4.51 -12.34 8.20
C THR A 101 -5.72 -11.74 7.50
N PRO A 102 -6.21 -10.53 7.88
CA PRO A 102 -7.38 -9.97 7.19
C PRO A 102 -7.14 -9.76 5.69
N GLU A 103 -5.96 -9.25 5.33
CA GLU A 103 -5.64 -9.03 3.92
C GLU A 103 -5.47 -10.36 3.17
N MET A 104 -4.85 -11.34 3.81
CA MET A 104 -4.67 -12.67 3.21
C MET A 104 -6.01 -13.32 2.94
N GLU A 105 -6.94 -13.26 3.89
CA GLU A 105 -8.27 -13.82 3.72
C GLU A 105 -9.02 -13.13 2.59
N MET A 106 -8.93 -11.80 2.52
CA MET A 106 -9.60 -11.03 1.48
C MET A 106 -9.04 -11.38 0.11
N CYS A 107 -7.71 -11.50 0.00
CA CYS A 107 -7.08 -11.87 -1.25
C CYS A 107 -7.48 -13.28 -1.69
N ASP A 108 -7.56 -14.22 -0.76
CA ASP A 108 -8.01 -15.58 -1.06
C ASP A 108 -9.43 -15.58 -1.60
N GLU A 109 -10.33 -14.84 -0.97
CA GLU A 109 -11.73 -14.77 -1.40
C GLU A 109 -11.87 -14.19 -2.80
N LEU A 110 -11.05 -13.22 -3.14
CA LEU A 110 -11.12 -12.53 -4.43
C LEU A 110 -10.22 -13.14 -5.50
N GLY A 111 -9.45 -14.16 -5.14
CA GLY A 111 -8.53 -14.80 -6.08
C GLY A 111 -7.32 -13.93 -6.40
N ILE A 112 -6.89 -13.10 -5.47
CA ILE A 112 -5.77 -12.19 -5.65
C ILE A 112 -4.50 -12.82 -5.07
N GLN A 113 -3.42 -12.79 -5.84
CA GLN A 113 -2.12 -13.29 -5.40
C GLN A 113 -1.51 -12.36 -4.35
N MET A 114 -0.94 -12.94 -3.32
CA MET A 114 -0.33 -12.13 -2.27
C MET A 114 1.15 -12.42 -2.07
#